data_96299239975ae8a500efbce645ba82b5
#
_entry.id   96299239975ae8a500efbce645ba82b5
#
_cell.length_a   1.000
_cell.length_b   1.000
_cell.length_c   1.000
_cell.angle_alpha   90.00
_cell.angle_beta   90.00
_cell.angle_gamma   90.00
#
_symmetry.space_group_name_H-M   'P 1'
#
loop_
_entity.id
_entity.type
_entity.pdbx_description
1 polymer ?
#
loop_
_entity_poly.entity_id
_entity_poly.type
_entity_poly.pdbx_seq_one_letter_code
_entity_poly.pdbx_strand_id
1 'polypeptide(L)'
;MKKKGFIIGGICLAVVAGILGYNHEAVRVVFHNVYSPSVKLDDSSKWNGGKAYEKLPYSEASENDYLDLYVPDSEKPMPLIILVHGGGFVYNDSQSRQAQLMYRYFRDHGYACASVNYRLAQEAAFPAGVEDVKSAIRFLRANAEKYGYDPERFAIWGESAGGYLSVICGASNDEEFNSVPFIGEDENHPVSSEVQMILDYYGCVEFGTMEDDYKELRIPRIVRWAASLWLQGAIKDTGYEDVESYWMRKDVKTLTEDEKN
;
A
#
# COMPACT_ATOMS: atom_id res chain seq x y z
N MET A 1 -10.55 -35.18 -20.97
CA MET A 1 -10.13 -33.94 -20.33
C MET A 1 -11.26 -32.98 -19.94
N LYS A 2 -12.44 -32.99 -20.55
CA LYS A 2 -13.58 -32.07 -20.24
C LYS A 2 -14.29 -32.31 -18.89
N LYS A 3 -14.23 -33.51 -18.31
CA LYS A 3 -14.92 -33.83 -17.03
C LYS A 3 -14.21 -33.28 -15.78
N LYS A 4 -12.88 -33.08 -15.79
CA LYS A 4 -12.15 -32.53 -14.64
C LYS A 4 -12.41 -31.02 -14.44
N GLY A 5 -12.58 -30.27 -15.52
CA GLY A 5 -12.89 -28.83 -15.44
C GLY A 5 -14.29 -28.54 -14.86
N PHE A 6 -15.26 -29.42 -15.12
CA PHE A 6 -16.64 -29.28 -14.58
C PHE A 6 -16.72 -29.58 -13.08
N ILE A 7 -15.89 -30.50 -12.58
CA ILE A 7 -15.87 -30.86 -11.15
C ILE A 7 -15.18 -29.73 -10.35
N ILE A 8 -14.08 -29.16 -10.86
CA ILE A 8 -13.40 -28.03 -10.21
C ILE A 8 -14.29 -26.80 -10.19
N GLY A 9 -14.99 -26.49 -11.30
CA GLY A 9 -15.96 -25.40 -11.36
C GLY A 9 -17.15 -25.57 -10.40
N GLY A 10 -17.64 -26.81 -10.25
CA GLY A 10 -18.72 -27.13 -9.32
C GLY A 10 -18.32 -27.03 -7.85
N ILE A 11 -17.11 -27.43 -7.50
CA ILE A 11 -16.56 -27.30 -6.14
C ILE A 11 -16.32 -25.82 -5.81
N CYS A 12 -15.79 -25.04 -6.74
CA CYS A 12 -15.65 -23.59 -6.55
C CYS A 12 -17.00 -22.90 -6.35
N LEU A 13 -18.04 -23.27 -7.11
CA LEU A 13 -19.39 -22.72 -6.96
C LEU A 13 -20.03 -23.14 -5.63
N ALA A 14 -19.86 -24.37 -5.17
CA ALA A 14 -20.38 -24.84 -3.89
C ALA A 14 -19.65 -24.20 -2.69
N VAL A 15 -18.35 -24.00 -2.80
CA VAL A 15 -17.55 -23.25 -1.82
C VAL A 15 -18.01 -21.79 -1.77
N VAL A 16 -18.18 -21.14 -2.92
CA VAL A 16 -18.71 -19.78 -3.01
C VAL A 16 -20.12 -19.67 -2.44
N ALA A 17 -21.02 -20.59 -2.75
CA ALA A 17 -22.39 -20.59 -2.21
C ALA A 17 -22.43 -20.85 -0.69
N GLY A 18 -21.56 -21.73 -0.16
CA GLY A 18 -21.44 -21.99 1.27
C GLY A 18 -20.88 -20.78 2.04
N ILE A 19 -19.94 -20.07 1.43
CA ILE A 19 -19.35 -18.85 1.98
C ILE A 19 -20.36 -17.69 1.92
N LEU A 20 -21.12 -17.54 0.83
CA LEU A 20 -22.15 -16.50 0.68
C LEU A 20 -23.30 -16.66 1.70
N GLY A 21 -23.59 -17.90 2.15
CA GLY A 21 -24.60 -18.15 3.19
C GLY A 21 -24.12 -17.85 4.61
N TYR A 22 -22.81 -17.79 4.87
CA TYR A 22 -22.26 -17.68 6.22
C TYR A 22 -21.72 -16.30 6.58
N ASN A 23 -21.16 -15.55 5.63
CA ASN A 23 -20.71 -14.16 5.90
C ASN A 23 -20.55 -13.37 4.58
N HIS A 24 -21.61 -12.74 4.15
CA HIS A 24 -21.69 -11.99 2.89
C HIS A 24 -20.64 -10.85 2.79
N GLU A 25 -20.32 -10.20 3.88
CA GLU A 25 -19.40 -9.06 3.92
C GLU A 25 -17.92 -9.49 3.76
N ALA A 26 -17.46 -10.47 4.52
CA ALA A 26 -16.07 -10.96 4.45
C ALA A 26 -15.74 -11.55 3.07
N VAL A 27 -16.69 -12.27 2.47
CA VAL A 27 -16.52 -12.83 1.12
C VAL A 27 -16.49 -11.74 0.06
N ARG A 28 -17.31 -10.72 0.22
CA ARG A 28 -17.35 -9.57 -0.68
C ARG A 28 -16.02 -8.81 -0.66
N VAL A 29 -15.42 -8.65 0.52
CA VAL A 29 -14.11 -8.01 0.69
C VAL A 29 -13.00 -8.84 0.03
N VAL A 30 -12.92 -10.15 0.30
CA VAL A 30 -11.91 -11.04 -0.30
C VAL A 30 -12.05 -11.12 -1.81
N PHE A 31 -13.28 -11.34 -2.33
CA PHE A 31 -13.51 -11.40 -3.78
C PHE A 31 -13.24 -10.05 -4.47
N HIS A 32 -13.59 -8.96 -3.82
CA HIS A 32 -13.38 -7.63 -4.38
C HIS A 32 -11.90 -7.27 -4.46
N ASN A 33 -11.11 -7.71 -3.49
CA ASN A 33 -9.68 -7.40 -3.41
C ASN A 33 -8.81 -8.34 -4.26
N VAL A 34 -9.15 -9.62 -4.34
CA VAL A 34 -8.35 -10.64 -5.04
C VAL A 34 -8.67 -10.76 -6.54
N TYR A 35 -9.91 -10.48 -6.95
CA TYR A 35 -10.38 -10.71 -8.33
C TYR A 35 -10.78 -9.46 -9.10
N SER A 36 -10.52 -8.29 -8.55
CA SER A 36 -10.86 -7.09 -9.29
C SER A 36 -9.76 -6.71 -10.27
N PRO A 37 -10.07 -6.64 -11.56
CA PRO A 37 -9.10 -6.16 -12.54
C PRO A 37 -8.65 -4.76 -12.16
N SER A 38 -7.38 -4.45 -12.44
CA SER A 38 -6.85 -3.09 -12.32
C SER A 38 -7.85 -2.12 -12.96
N VAL A 39 -8.30 -1.15 -12.19
CA VAL A 39 -9.14 -0.09 -12.72
C VAL A 39 -8.20 0.77 -13.54
N LYS A 40 -8.34 0.75 -14.87
CA LYS A 40 -7.63 1.73 -15.70
C LYS A 40 -7.96 3.12 -15.16
N LEU A 41 -6.93 3.94 -14.97
CA LEU A 41 -7.13 5.35 -14.69
C LEU A 41 -8.15 5.89 -15.68
N ASP A 42 -9.15 6.60 -15.18
CA ASP A 42 -10.03 7.31 -16.09
C ASP A 42 -9.17 8.25 -16.94
N ASP A 43 -9.50 8.29 -18.19
CA ASP A 43 -8.94 9.25 -19.14
C ASP A 43 -8.89 10.63 -18.45
N SER A 44 -7.69 11.17 -18.26
CA SER A 44 -7.46 12.47 -17.61
C SER A 44 -8.23 13.61 -18.28
N SER A 45 -8.67 13.43 -19.53
CA SER A 45 -9.57 14.36 -20.22
C SER A 45 -10.96 14.49 -19.57
N LYS A 46 -11.34 13.58 -18.67
CA LYS A 46 -12.60 13.60 -17.94
C LYS A 46 -12.49 14.22 -16.53
N TRP A 47 -11.28 14.60 -16.13
CA TRP A 47 -11.07 15.26 -14.85
C TRP A 47 -11.49 16.73 -14.94
N ASN A 48 -12.24 17.20 -13.96
CA ASN A 48 -12.78 18.56 -13.92
C ASN A 48 -11.68 19.62 -13.68
N GLY A 49 -10.74 19.74 -14.61
CA GLY A 49 -9.57 20.59 -14.47
C GLY A 49 -8.48 19.93 -13.59
N GLY A 50 -7.30 20.52 -13.59
CA GLY A 50 -6.15 20.04 -12.86
C GLY A 50 -5.06 19.37 -13.72
N LYS A 51 -3.96 19.04 -13.08
CA LYS A 51 -2.78 18.44 -13.73
C LYS A 51 -2.53 17.05 -13.15
N ALA A 52 -2.27 16.09 -14.02
CA ALA A 52 -1.83 14.74 -13.64
C ALA A 52 -0.42 14.49 -14.15
N TYR A 53 0.34 13.80 -13.31
CA TYR A 53 1.70 13.36 -13.59
C TYR A 53 1.76 11.86 -13.29
N GLU A 54 1.93 11.04 -14.31
CA GLU A 54 2.00 9.59 -14.18
C GLU A 54 3.45 9.13 -14.11
N LYS A 55 3.71 8.15 -13.23
CA LYS A 55 5.04 7.55 -13.02
C LYS A 55 6.15 8.59 -12.83
N LEU A 56 5.87 9.61 -12.04
CA LEU A 56 6.85 10.63 -11.67
C LEU A 56 7.91 10.01 -10.76
N PRO A 57 9.18 9.89 -11.19
CA PRO A 57 10.20 9.30 -10.34
C PRO A 57 10.52 10.24 -9.17
N TYR A 58 10.64 9.70 -7.97
CA TYR A 58 10.98 10.45 -6.78
C TYR A 58 12.37 10.08 -6.21
N SER A 59 12.90 8.91 -6.55
CA SER A 59 14.23 8.45 -6.15
C SER A 59 14.91 7.69 -7.31
N GLU A 60 16.22 7.52 -7.21
CA GLU A 60 17.02 6.70 -8.13
C GLU A 60 17.38 5.32 -7.53
N ALA A 61 16.91 5.01 -6.33
CA ALA A 61 17.23 3.77 -5.64
C ALA A 61 16.59 2.54 -6.30
N SER A 62 15.46 2.74 -7.00
CA SER A 62 14.75 1.68 -7.74
C SER A 62 13.98 2.24 -8.94
N GLU A 63 13.78 1.40 -9.95
CA GLU A 63 12.82 1.68 -11.04
C GLU A 63 11.36 1.72 -10.54
N ASN A 64 11.11 1.18 -9.33
CA ASN A 64 9.82 1.20 -8.66
C ASN A 64 9.61 2.47 -7.82
N ASP A 65 10.60 3.33 -7.67
CA ASP A 65 10.50 4.58 -6.91
C ASP A 65 9.85 5.69 -7.73
N TYR A 66 8.59 5.53 -8.02
CA TYR A 66 7.76 6.51 -8.73
C TYR A 66 6.41 6.70 -8.03
N LEU A 67 5.72 7.78 -8.38
CA LEU A 67 4.37 8.07 -7.90
C LEU A 67 3.51 8.65 -9.04
N ASP A 68 2.20 8.52 -8.86
CA ASP A 68 1.22 9.21 -9.69
C ASP A 68 0.67 10.41 -8.91
N LEU A 69 0.82 11.63 -9.43
CA LEU A 69 0.40 12.87 -8.76
C LEU A 69 -0.73 13.54 -9.51
N TYR A 70 -1.77 13.93 -8.81
CA TYR A 70 -2.84 14.79 -9.30
C TYR A 70 -2.94 16.05 -8.44
N VAL A 71 -3.03 17.20 -9.10
CA VAL A 71 -3.25 18.49 -8.46
C VAL A 71 -4.44 19.18 -9.12
N PRO A 72 -5.54 19.45 -8.39
CA PRO A 72 -6.70 20.12 -8.94
C PRO A 72 -6.40 21.57 -9.29
N ASP A 73 -7.11 22.13 -10.27
CA ASP A 73 -7.11 23.58 -10.50
C ASP A 73 -7.74 24.26 -9.29
N SER A 74 -6.98 25.12 -8.62
CA SER A 74 -7.41 25.84 -7.43
C SER A 74 -6.72 27.21 -7.35
N GLU A 75 -7.43 28.21 -6.83
CA GLU A 75 -6.85 29.54 -6.53
C GLU A 75 -5.88 29.50 -5.33
N LYS A 76 -5.97 28.47 -4.49
CA LYS A 76 -5.14 28.29 -3.30
C LYS A 76 -4.51 26.90 -3.31
N PRO A 77 -3.26 26.75 -2.82
CA PRO A 77 -2.67 25.43 -2.65
C PRO A 77 -3.55 24.51 -1.80
N MET A 78 -3.83 23.32 -2.32
CA MET A 78 -4.68 22.32 -1.67
C MET A 78 -3.86 21.41 -0.76
N PRO A 79 -4.45 20.82 0.31
CA PRO A 79 -3.81 19.74 1.05
C PRO A 79 -3.49 18.57 0.14
N LEU A 80 -2.41 17.87 0.44
CA LEU A 80 -1.99 16.66 -0.28
C LEU A 80 -2.34 15.42 0.51
N ILE A 81 -2.98 14.45 -0.14
CA ILE A 81 -3.20 13.10 0.39
C ILE A 81 -2.21 12.16 -0.30
N ILE A 82 -1.37 11.50 0.47
CA ILE A 82 -0.39 10.52 0.01
C ILE A 82 -0.99 9.14 0.22
N LEU A 83 -1.14 8.37 -0.85
CA LEU A 83 -1.75 7.05 -0.86
C LEU A 83 -0.67 5.98 -0.98
N VAL A 84 -0.63 5.06 -0.03
CA VAL A 84 0.30 3.92 0.02
C VAL A 84 -0.50 2.63 -0.13
N HIS A 85 -0.23 1.89 -1.20
CA HIS A 85 -0.98 0.69 -1.52
C HIS A 85 -0.64 -0.49 -0.59
N GLY A 86 -1.61 -1.36 -0.35
CA GLY A 86 -1.41 -2.64 0.31
C GLY A 86 -0.93 -3.73 -0.65
N GLY A 87 -1.00 -4.98 -0.21
CA GLY A 87 -0.61 -6.14 -1.01
C GLY A 87 0.37 -7.06 -0.30
N GLY A 88 0.42 -7.02 1.05
CA GLY A 88 1.29 -7.89 1.86
C GLY A 88 2.77 -7.66 1.57
N PHE A 89 3.17 -6.47 1.18
CA PHE A 89 4.54 -6.10 0.79
C PHE A 89 5.10 -6.85 -0.43
N VAL A 90 4.30 -7.68 -1.11
CA VAL A 90 4.75 -8.56 -2.21
C VAL A 90 3.96 -8.40 -3.50
N TYR A 91 2.85 -7.63 -3.47
CA TYR A 91 1.97 -7.39 -4.62
C TYR A 91 1.55 -5.93 -4.69
N ASN A 92 0.94 -5.60 -5.82
CA ASN A 92 0.38 -4.31 -6.17
C ASN A 92 1.41 -3.24 -6.54
N ASP A 93 0.87 -2.09 -6.90
CA ASP A 93 1.58 -0.87 -7.27
C ASP A 93 0.68 0.35 -7.02
N SER A 94 1.17 1.56 -7.34
CA SER A 94 0.43 2.82 -7.23
C SER A 94 -0.90 2.83 -8.00
N GLN A 95 -1.07 1.95 -8.98
CA GLN A 95 -2.26 1.81 -9.80
C GLN A 95 -3.18 0.66 -9.35
N SER A 96 -2.91 0.07 -8.18
CA SER A 96 -3.80 -0.93 -7.60
C SER A 96 -5.24 -0.40 -7.48
N ARG A 97 -6.21 -1.31 -7.50
CA ARG A 97 -7.62 -0.90 -7.49
C ARG A 97 -7.99 -0.05 -6.28
N GLN A 98 -7.54 -0.42 -5.08
CA GLN A 98 -7.83 0.33 -3.86
C GLN A 98 -7.20 1.73 -3.89
N ALA A 99 -5.91 1.80 -4.22
CA ALA A 99 -5.22 3.07 -4.38
C ALA A 99 -5.97 3.97 -5.38
N GLN A 100 -6.40 3.43 -6.52
CA GLN A 100 -7.12 4.17 -7.53
C GLN A 100 -8.53 4.60 -7.12
N LEU A 101 -9.24 3.80 -6.32
CA LEU A 101 -10.54 4.19 -5.77
C LEU A 101 -10.40 5.38 -4.80
N MET A 102 -9.41 5.33 -3.91
CA MET A 102 -9.14 6.42 -2.97
C MET A 102 -8.60 7.65 -3.67
N TYR A 103 -7.72 7.47 -4.65
CA TYR A 103 -7.22 8.54 -5.50
C TYR A 103 -8.37 9.31 -6.17
N ARG A 104 -9.34 8.61 -6.77
CA ARG A 104 -10.54 9.22 -7.35
C ARG A 104 -11.40 9.91 -6.31
N TYR A 105 -11.62 9.25 -5.17
CA TYR A 105 -12.44 9.81 -4.10
C TYR A 105 -11.88 11.16 -3.64
N PHE A 106 -10.60 11.24 -3.28
CA PHE A 106 -9.98 12.46 -2.80
C PHE A 106 -9.90 13.52 -3.91
N ARG A 107 -9.57 13.13 -5.14
CA ARG A 107 -9.60 14.00 -6.30
C ARG A 107 -10.97 14.65 -6.49
N ASP A 108 -12.04 13.87 -6.45
CA ASP A 108 -13.40 14.35 -6.68
C ASP A 108 -13.90 15.26 -5.53
N HIS A 109 -13.20 15.23 -4.39
CA HIS A 109 -13.43 16.12 -3.25
C HIS A 109 -12.44 17.30 -3.20
N GLY A 110 -11.66 17.52 -4.26
CA GLY A 110 -10.83 18.73 -4.40
C GLY A 110 -9.48 18.66 -3.68
N TYR A 111 -8.99 17.47 -3.31
CA TYR A 111 -7.65 17.31 -2.75
C TYR A 111 -6.61 17.07 -3.84
N ALA A 112 -5.38 17.53 -3.60
CA ALA A 112 -4.23 16.99 -4.31
C ALA A 112 -3.96 15.57 -3.82
N CYS A 113 -3.57 14.66 -4.71
CA CYS A 113 -3.38 13.25 -4.39
C CYS A 113 -2.08 12.72 -5.00
N ALA A 114 -1.29 12.00 -4.23
CA ALA A 114 -0.13 11.25 -4.71
C ALA A 114 -0.30 9.77 -4.38
N SER A 115 -0.29 8.89 -5.39
CA SER A 115 -0.27 7.45 -5.17
C SER A 115 1.16 6.94 -5.34
N VAL A 116 1.75 6.47 -4.24
CA VAL A 116 3.18 6.12 -4.16
C VAL A 116 3.37 4.64 -4.42
N ASN A 117 4.33 4.32 -5.30
CA ASN A 117 4.88 3.00 -5.45
C ASN A 117 6.17 2.90 -4.62
N TYR A 118 6.53 1.70 -4.19
CA TYR A 118 7.68 1.44 -3.33
C TYR A 118 8.26 0.05 -3.61
N ARG A 119 9.52 -0.22 -3.22
CA ARG A 119 10.15 -1.53 -3.39
C ARG A 119 9.41 -2.60 -2.61
N LEU A 120 9.01 -3.66 -3.30
CA LEU A 120 8.39 -4.83 -2.69
C LEU A 120 9.44 -5.77 -2.09
N ALA A 121 9.01 -6.72 -1.26
CA ALA A 121 9.89 -7.67 -0.57
C ALA A 121 10.75 -8.53 -1.52
N GLN A 122 10.33 -8.74 -2.77
CA GLN A 122 11.13 -9.43 -3.77
C GLN A 122 12.37 -8.64 -4.18
N GLU A 123 12.28 -7.31 -4.13
CA GLU A 123 13.37 -6.41 -4.50
C GLU A 123 14.27 -6.09 -3.30
N ALA A 124 13.68 -5.69 -2.20
CA ALA A 124 14.42 -5.33 -0.99
C ALA A 124 13.66 -5.69 0.29
N ALA A 125 14.40 -6.03 1.33
CA ALA A 125 13.84 -6.31 2.65
C ALA A 125 13.46 -5.02 3.39
N PHE A 126 12.73 -5.15 4.51
CA PHE A 126 12.59 -4.08 5.48
C PHE A 126 13.98 -3.52 5.87
N PRO A 127 14.15 -2.18 5.98
CA PRO A 127 13.12 -1.15 5.95
C PRO A 127 12.90 -0.47 4.59
N ALA A 128 13.37 -1.04 3.48
CA ALA A 128 13.42 -0.39 2.17
C ALA A 128 12.09 0.29 1.76
N GLY A 129 10.95 -0.39 1.89
CA GLY A 129 9.66 0.21 1.54
C GLY A 129 9.27 1.40 2.42
N VAL A 130 9.70 1.43 3.69
CA VAL A 130 9.52 2.60 4.59
C VAL A 130 10.38 3.77 4.12
N GLU A 131 11.65 3.51 3.81
CA GLU A 131 12.60 4.50 3.31
C GLU A 131 12.14 5.12 1.99
N ASP A 132 11.59 4.31 1.10
CA ASP A 132 11.03 4.76 -0.19
C ASP A 132 9.84 5.70 0.02
N VAL A 133 8.89 5.32 0.87
CA VAL A 133 7.73 6.17 1.17
C VAL A 133 8.16 7.48 1.83
N LYS A 134 9.13 7.46 2.75
CA LYS A 134 9.68 8.69 3.36
C LYS A 134 10.42 9.56 2.33
N SER A 135 11.16 8.94 1.41
CA SER A 135 11.78 9.64 0.28
C SER A 135 10.72 10.31 -0.61
N ALA A 136 9.62 9.61 -0.91
CA ALA A 136 8.51 10.18 -1.67
C ALA A 136 7.86 11.37 -0.95
N ILE A 137 7.67 11.31 0.38
CA ILE A 137 7.14 12.43 1.17
C ILE A 137 8.05 13.65 1.06
N ARG A 138 9.38 13.46 1.22
CA ARG A 138 10.35 14.55 1.09
C ARG A 138 10.37 15.14 -0.33
N PHE A 139 10.37 14.28 -1.35
CA PHE A 139 10.27 14.71 -2.74
C PHE A 139 9.02 15.56 -2.99
N LEU A 140 7.87 15.10 -2.51
CA LEU A 140 6.61 15.84 -2.65
C LEU A 140 6.70 17.19 -1.94
N ARG A 141 7.26 17.25 -0.72
CA ARG A 141 7.38 18.51 0.03
C ARG A 141 8.33 19.49 -0.65
N ALA A 142 9.49 19.05 -1.11
CA ALA A 142 10.46 19.87 -1.83
C ALA A 142 9.90 20.45 -3.14
N ASN A 143 8.96 19.77 -3.77
CA ASN A 143 8.40 20.15 -5.05
C ASN A 143 6.98 20.75 -4.95
N ALA A 144 6.50 21.08 -3.74
CA ALA A 144 5.12 21.53 -3.52
C ALA A 144 4.80 22.82 -4.28
N GLU A 145 5.68 23.80 -4.28
CA GLU A 145 5.51 25.05 -5.03
C GLU A 145 5.44 24.80 -6.55
N LYS A 146 6.33 23.96 -7.07
CA LYS A 146 6.38 23.59 -8.49
C LYS A 146 5.07 22.98 -8.99
N TYR A 147 4.44 22.14 -8.18
CA TYR A 147 3.22 21.43 -8.57
C TYR A 147 1.94 22.14 -8.11
N GLY A 148 1.99 22.98 -7.07
CA GLY A 148 0.89 23.86 -6.65
C GLY A 148 -0.01 23.31 -5.53
N TYR A 149 0.54 22.54 -4.59
CA TYR A 149 -0.14 22.11 -3.37
C TYR A 149 0.59 22.64 -2.12
N ASP A 150 -0.03 22.46 -0.95
CA ASP A 150 0.45 23.02 0.31
C ASP A 150 1.42 22.05 1.02
N PRO A 151 2.70 22.40 1.20
CA PRO A 151 3.70 21.55 1.83
C PRO A 151 3.46 21.30 3.33
N GLU A 152 2.67 22.15 3.99
CA GLU A 152 2.39 22.09 5.42
C GLU A 152 1.14 21.25 5.76
N ARG A 153 0.42 20.78 4.74
CA ARG A 153 -0.82 20.01 4.92
C ARG A 153 -0.79 18.70 4.18
N PHE A 154 0.01 17.76 4.70
CA PHE A 154 0.13 16.40 4.20
C PHE A 154 -0.65 15.43 5.08
N ALA A 155 -1.41 14.55 4.47
CA ALA A 155 -1.96 13.37 5.11
C ALA A 155 -1.45 12.13 4.38
N ILE A 156 -1.14 11.07 5.13
CA ILE A 156 -0.80 9.77 4.57
C ILE A 156 -1.94 8.80 4.83
N TRP A 157 -2.35 8.08 3.79
CA TRP A 157 -3.36 7.05 3.84
C TRP A 157 -2.81 5.74 3.30
N GLY A 158 -3.07 4.65 4.00
CA GLY A 158 -2.70 3.34 3.51
C GLY A 158 -3.64 2.25 3.98
N GLU A 159 -3.70 1.16 3.23
CA GLU A 159 -4.50 -0.01 3.56
C GLU A 159 -3.62 -1.25 3.71
N SER A 160 -3.93 -2.13 4.68
CA SER A 160 -3.20 -3.38 4.90
C SER A 160 -1.68 -3.12 5.07
N ALA A 161 -0.81 -3.69 4.24
CA ALA A 161 0.63 -3.40 4.23
C ALA A 161 0.92 -1.90 4.05
N GLY A 162 0.14 -1.19 3.22
CA GLY A 162 0.26 0.27 3.07
C GLY A 162 -0.17 1.03 4.32
N GLY A 163 -1.13 0.50 5.09
CA GLY A 163 -1.51 1.02 6.41
C GLY A 163 -0.34 0.95 7.38
N TYR A 164 0.31 -0.21 7.48
CA TYR A 164 1.54 -0.37 8.26
C TYR A 164 2.63 0.63 7.86
N LEU A 165 2.94 0.74 6.56
CA LEU A 165 3.94 1.70 6.07
C LEU A 165 3.55 3.13 6.42
N SER A 166 2.26 3.48 6.31
CA SER A 166 1.75 4.81 6.66
C SER A 166 1.93 5.15 8.13
N VAL A 167 1.68 4.17 9.02
CA VAL A 167 1.88 4.34 10.48
C VAL A 167 3.36 4.53 10.79
N ILE A 168 4.23 3.66 10.27
CA ILE A 168 5.68 3.78 10.53
C ILE A 168 6.24 5.11 9.98
N CYS A 169 5.88 5.48 8.75
CA CYS A 169 6.36 6.75 8.17
C CYS A 169 5.87 7.97 8.94
N GLY A 170 4.62 7.95 9.40
CA GLY A 170 4.05 9.11 10.09
C GLY A 170 4.37 9.18 11.59
N ALA A 171 4.77 8.06 12.21
CA ALA A 171 5.13 7.98 13.64
C ALA A 171 6.65 8.10 13.89
N SER A 172 7.48 7.82 12.87
CA SER A 172 8.94 7.96 12.98
C SER A 172 9.39 9.40 12.73
N ASN A 173 10.52 9.77 13.35
CA ASN A 173 11.12 11.10 13.14
C ASN A 173 11.91 11.17 11.80
N ASP A 174 12.40 12.35 11.43
CA ASP A 174 13.10 12.58 10.17
C ASP A 174 14.47 11.88 10.07
N GLU A 175 15.07 11.47 11.18
CA GLU A 175 16.35 10.77 11.19
C GLU A 175 16.21 9.26 10.96
N GLU A 176 15.04 8.70 11.32
CA GLU A 176 14.75 7.29 11.14
C GLU A 176 14.35 7.00 9.70
N PHE A 177 14.82 5.88 9.16
CA PHE A 177 14.50 5.42 7.79
C PHE A 177 14.76 6.48 6.72
N ASN A 178 15.88 7.18 6.81
CA ASN A 178 16.25 8.31 5.93
C ASN A 178 17.43 7.98 5.00
N SER A 179 17.62 6.71 4.63
CA SER A 179 18.79 6.30 3.84
C SER A 179 18.60 6.46 2.32
N VAL A 180 17.35 6.60 1.85
CA VAL A 180 17.04 6.74 0.42
C VAL A 180 16.86 8.21 0.06
N PRO A 181 17.79 8.82 -0.71
CA PRO A 181 17.67 10.18 -1.14
C PRO A 181 16.56 10.35 -2.19
N PHE A 182 15.89 11.50 -2.19
CA PHE A 182 14.98 11.86 -3.26
C PHE A 182 15.69 12.61 -4.40
N ILE A 183 15.11 12.61 -5.59
CA ILE A 183 15.68 13.31 -6.76
C ILE A 183 15.70 14.82 -6.51
N GLY A 184 16.90 15.40 -6.51
CA GLY A 184 17.13 16.83 -6.27
C GLY A 184 17.32 17.20 -4.79
N GLU A 185 17.53 16.22 -3.92
CA GLU A 185 17.85 16.44 -2.51
C GLU A 185 19.15 17.25 -2.36
N ASP A 186 19.12 18.25 -1.47
CA ASP A 186 20.29 19.02 -1.06
C ASP A 186 20.57 18.74 0.42
N GLU A 187 21.67 18.07 0.71
CA GLU A 187 22.07 17.70 2.08
C GLU A 187 22.23 18.92 3.00
N ASN A 188 22.46 20.12 2.44
CA ASN A 188 22.58 21.36 3.22
C ASN A 188 21.20 21.96 3.56
N HIS A 189 20.14 21.50 2.92
CA HIS A 189 18.76 21.95 3.14
C HIS A 189 17.84 20.75 3.32
N PRO A 190 17.90 20.08 4.48
CA PRO A 190 17.12 18.89 4.74
C PRO A 190 15.62 19.18 4.66
N VAL A 191 14.89 18.27 4.03
CA VAL A 191 13.45 18.35 3.85
C VAL A 191 12.79 17.33 4.76
N SER A 192 11.80 17.74 5.56
CA SER A 192 11.09 16.88 6.49
C SER A 192 10.19 15.86 5.78
N SER A 193 10.10 14.66 6.33
CA SER A 193 9.13 13.62 5.97
C SER A 193 7.89 13.59 6.89
N GLU A 194 7.73 14.55 7.79
CA GLU A 194 6.58 14.63 8.68
C GLU A 194 5.26 14.75 7.91
N VAL A 195 4.21 14.16 8.46
CA VAL A 195 2.84 14.30 7.98
C VAL A 195 1.93 14.73 9.13
N GLN A 196 0.88 15.52 8.84
CA GLN A 196 0.01 16.06 9.87
C GLN A 196 -1.15 15.12 10.22
N MET A 197 -1.38 14.08 9.40
CA MET A 197 -2.45 13.11 9.63
C MET A 197 -2.04 11.75 9.06
N ILE A 198 -2.31 10.72 9.84
CA ILE A 198 -2.16 9.32 9.44
C ILE A 198 -3.56 8.71 9.37
N LEU A 199 -3.89 8.10 8.27
CA LEU A 199 -5.14 7.38 8.03
C LEU A 199 -4.80 5.91 7.76
N ASP A 200 -4.72 5.12 8.83
CA ASP A 200 -4.51 3.68 8.75
C ASP A 200 -5.84 2.96 8.48
N TYR A 201 -5.88 2.18 7.42
CA TYR A 201 -7.01 1.35 7.07
C TYR A 201 -6.64 -0.13 7.15
N TYR A 202 -6.95 -0.76 8.28
CA TYR A 202 -6.64 -2.15 8.63
C TYR A 202 -5.16 -2.54 8.44
N GLY A 203 -4.22 -1.65 8.69
CA GLY A 203 -2.80 -1.99 8.77
C GLY A 203 -2.52 -2.89 9.97
N CYS A 204 -1.65 -3.88 9.79
CA CYS A 204 -1.17 -4.67 10.90
C CYS A 204 0.03 -3.96 11.52
N VAL A 205 -0.11 -3.45 12.72
CA VAL A 205 0.96 -2.72 13.42
C VAL A 205 1.79 -3.61 14.36
N GLU A 206 1.38 -4.87 14.52
CA GLU A 206 2.12 -5.86 15.33
C GLU A 206 2.09 -7.23 14.64
N PHE A 207 3.21 -7.67 14.09
CA PHE A 207 3.30 -8.97 13.43
C PHE A 207 3.42 -10.14 14.38
N GLY A 208 4.00 -9.91 15.57
CA GLY A 208 4.27 -10.96 16.55
C GLY A 208 3.03 -11.67 17.10
N THR A 209 1.89 -10.97 17.16
CA THR A 209 0.61 -11.51 17.68
C THR A 209 -0.40 -11.83 16.58
N MET A 210 -0.14 -11.48 15.34
CA MET A 210 -1.10 -11.53 14.24
C MET A 210 -1.75 -12.92 14.05
N GLU A 211 -1.00 -14.02 14.23
CA GLU A 211 -1.55 -15.37 14.14
C GLU A 211 -2.56 -15.68 15.26
N ASP A 212 -2.32 -15.18 16.46
CA ASP A 212 -3.22 -15.36 17.59
C ASP A 212 -4.48 -14.50 17.44
N ASP A 213 -4.34 -13.28 16.98
CA ASP A 213 -5.46 -12.38 16.64
C ASP A 213 -6.38 -13.00 15.58
N TYR A 214 -5.82 -13.65 14.56
CA TYR A 214 -6.62 -14.38 13.57
C TYR A 214 -7.39 -15.56 14.14
N LYS A 215 -6.91 -16.19 15.20
CA LYS A 215 -7.66 -17.26 15.90
C LYS A 215 -8.85 -16.69 16.65
N GLU A 216 -8.68 -15.54 17.30
CA GLU A 216 -9.74 -14.87 18.06
C GLU A 216 -10.84 -14.28 17.17
N LEU A 217 -10.50 -13.72 16.02
CA LEU A 217 -11.44 -13.11 15.05
C LEU A 217 -12.41 -14.11 14.41
N ARG A 218 -12.33 -15.41 14.73
CA ARG A 218 -13.19 -16.48 14.18
C ARG A 218 -13.29 -16.45 12.65
N ILE A 219 -12.25 -15.98 11.97
CA ILE A 219 -12.22 -15.99 10.48
C ILE A 219 -12.31 -17.45 10.01
N PRO A 220 -13.27 -17.77 9.10
CA PRO A 220 -13.42 -19.12 8.60
C PRO A 220 -12.11 -19.68 8.05
N ARG A 221 -11.76 -20.93 8.45
CA ARG A 221 -10.51 -21.58 8.04
C ARG A 221 -10.28 -21.56 6.53
N ILE A 222 -11.36 -21.64 5.74
CA ILE A 222 -11.28 -21.60 4.28
C ILE A 222 -10.82 -20.22 3.77
N VAL A 223 -11.22 -19.13 4.42
CA VAL A 223 -10.81 -17.77 4.05
C VAL A 223 -9.33 -17.55 4.37
N ARG A 224 -8.90 -17.97 5.56
CA ARG A 224 -7.48 -17.93 5.95
C ARG A 224 -6.61 -18.76 5.01
N TRP A 225 -7.05 -19.97 4.68
CA TRP A 225 -6.39 -20.84 3.73
C TRP A 225 -6.29 -20.22 2.33
N ALA A 226 -7.36 -19.61 1.83
CA ALA A 226 -7.36 -18.96 0.51
C ALA A 226 -6.44 -17.72 0.48
N ALA A 227 -6.46 -16.91 1.54
CA ALA A 227 -5.56 -15.77 1.68
C ALA A 227 -4.08 -16.20 1.78
N SER A 228 -3.80 -17.24 2.58
CA SER A 228 -2.45 -17.78 2.70
C SER A 228 -1.91 -18.36 1.39
N LEU A 229 -2.74 -19.05 0.60
CA LEU A 229 -2.33 -19.56 -0.71
C LEU A 229 -1.96 -18.43 -1.68
N TRP A 230 -2.69 -17.32 -1.62
CA TRP A 230 -2.40 -16.17 -2.46
C TRP A 230 -1.06 -15.52 -2.08
N LEU A 231 -0.86 -15.27 -0.79
CA LEU A 231 0.41 -14.70 -0.29
C LEU A 231 1.59 -15.69 -0.44
N GLN A 232 1.39 -16.97 -0.11
CA GLN A 232 2.42 -18.00 -0.27
C GLN A 232 2.88 -18.17 -1.73
N GLY A 233 2.01 -17.86 -2.70
CA GLY A 233 2.41 -17.86 -4.11
C GLY A 233 3.58 -16.93 -4.41
N ALA A 234 3.68 -15.81 -3.69
CA ALA A 234 4.77 -14.84 -3.85
C ALA A 234 6.09 -15.28 -3.21
N ILE A 235 6.03 -16.14 -2.17
CA ILE A 235 7.20 -16.54 -1.38
C ILE A 235 7.59 -18.03 -1.56
N LYS A 236 6.94 -18.74 -2.47
CA LYS A 236 7.01 -20.19 -2.62
C LYS A 236 8.42 -20.78 -2.64
N ASP A 237 9.36 -20.09 -3.23
CA ASP A 237 10.74 -20.57 -3.42
C ASP A 237 11.75 -19.79 -2.55
N THR A 238 11.29 -19.04 -1.55
CA THR A 238 12.14 -18.16 -0.72
C THR A 238 12.67 -18.82 0.54
N GLY A 239 12.07 -19.92 0.98
CA GLY A 239 12.40 -20.61 2.23
C GLY A 239 11.73 -20.06 3.48
N TYR A 240 10.90 -19.02 3.36
CA TYR A 240 10.10 -18.45 4.45
C TYR A 240 8.70 -19.05 4.49
N GLU A 241 8.11 -19.17 5.70
CA GLU A 241 6.78 -19.74 5.89
C GLU A 241 5.64 -18.73 5.69
N ASP A 242 5.92 -17.45 5.93
CA ASP A 242 4.97 -16.35 5.83
C ASP A 242 5.61 -15.11 5.16
N VAL A 243 4.77 -14.17 4.73
CA VAL A 243 5.19 -13.01 3.95
C VAL A 243 5.90 -11.98 4.83
N GLU A 244 5.48 -11.87 6.06
CA GLU A 244 6.04 -10.95 7.05
C GLU A 244 7.49 -11.35 7.36
N SER A 245 7.75 -12.64 7.60
CA SER A 245 9.10 -13.19 7.79
C SER A 245 9.96 -12.99 6.54
N TYR A 246 9.38 -13.18 5.35
CA TYR A 246 10.08 -12.92 4.10
C TYR A 246 10.45 -11.44 3.94
N TRP A 247 9.54 -10.53 4.26
CA TRP A 247 9.78 -9.10 4.18
C TRP A 247 10.84 -8.64 5.18
N MET A 248 10.76 -9.12 6.43
CA MET A 248 11.74 -8.83 7.48
C MET A 248 13.10 -9.54 7.28
N ARG A 249 13.17 -10.56 6.40
CA ARG A 249 14.31 -11.51 6.31
C ARG A 249 14.62 -12.20 7.64
N LYS A 250 13.63 -12.34 8.50
CA LYS A 250 13.71 -12.95 9.82
C LYS A 250 12.37 -13.61 10.17
N ASP A 251 12.41 -14.77 10.83
CA ASP A 251 11.18 -15.41 11.31
C ASP A 251 10.55 -14.53 12.41
N VAL A 252 9.39 -13.94 12.10
CA VAL A 252 8.66 -13.03 13.02
C VAL A 252 8.27 -13.69 14.34
N LYS A 253 8.13 -15.03 14.36
CA LYS A 253 7.85 -15.80 15.57
C LYS A 253 9.02 -15.80 16.56
N THR A 254 10.23 -15.48 16.08
CA THR A 254 11.45 -15.44 16.90
C THR A 254 11.87 -14.03 17.28
N LEU A 255 11.08 -13.01 16.95
CA LEU A 255 11.36 -11.64 17.32
C LEU A 255 11.33 -11.46 18.84
N THR A 256 12.31 -10.73 19.37
CA THR A 256 12.34 -10.30 20.76
C THR A 256 11.27 -9.23 21.01
N GLU A 257 10.94 -8.97 22.27
CA GLU A 257 9.96 -7.91 22.62
C GLU A 257 10.37 -6.53 22.12
N ASP A 258 11.69 -6.23 22.10
CA ASP A 258 12.23 -4.95 21.57
C ASP A 258 12.14 -4.87 20.04
N GLU A 259 12.08 -5.99 19.33
CA GLU A 259 11.97 -6.06 17.88
C GLU A 259 10.51 -6.12 17.37
N LYS A 260 9.57 -6.34 18.27
CA LYS A 260 8.13 -6.35 17.96
C LYS A 260 7.49 -4.96 18.05
N ASN A 261 8.10 -4.06 18.81
CA ASN A 261 7.69 -2.70 19.05
C ASN A 261 8.52 -1.76 18.17
#